data_f02cc89a233fedce410f54126b8ff398
#
_entry.id   f02cc89a233fedce410f54126b8ff398
#
_cell.length_a   1.000
_cell.length_b   1.000
_cell.length_c   1.000
_cell.angle_alpha   90.00
_cell.angle_beta   90.00
_cell.angle_gamma   90.00
#
_symmetry.space_group_name_H-M   'P 1'
#
loop_
_entity.id
_entity.type
_entity.pdbx_description
1 polymer ?
#
loop_
_entity_poly.entity_id
_entity_poly.type
_entity_poly.pdbx_seq_one_letter_code
_entity_poly.pdbx_strand_id
1 'polypeptide(L)'
;MQLYLKDGMEIREVQFANEEVQNYCELLNIKYDHYVPTLMCAKLWPQFELFQSFSKKPIILKETHIKTQHQLQVDCTYEATLHKVSQKLIKNIIKYTYGLEINKDKKHCMYIKQIFIEVR
;
A
#
# COMPACT_ATOMS: atom_id res chain seq x y z
N MET A 1 -8.24 -2.14 -11.69
CA MET A 1 -8.24 -1.15 -12.78
C MET A 1 -7.86 0.23 -12.25
N GLN A 2 -7.09 0.96 -13.03
CA GLN A 2 -6.72 2.32 -12.66
C GLN A 2 -7.91 3.25 -12.89
N LEU A 3 -8.33 3.98 -11.85
CA LEU A 3 -9.45 4.90 -11.92
C LEU A 3 -9.00 6.35 -12.14
N TYR A 4 -7.83 6.71 -11.60
CA TYR A 4 -7.38 8.09 -11.62
C TYR A 4 -5.89 8.17 -11.37
N LEU A 5 -5.20 8.98 -12.17
CA LEU A 5 -3.78 9.27 -11.98
C LEU A 5 -3.54 10.76 -12.15
N LYS A 6 -2.95 11.38 -11.14
CA LYS A 6 -2.57 12.78 -11.14
C LYS A 6 -1.25 12.92 -10.41
N ASP A 7 -0.57 14.05 -10.56
CA ASP A 7 0.73 14.30 -9.93
C ASP A 7 0.75 13.84 -8.48
N GLY A 8 1.50 12.77 -8.23
CA GLY A 8 1.68 12.25 -6.89
C GLY A 8 0.49 11.50 -6.30
N MET A 9 -0.51 11.14 -7.12
CA MET A 9 -1.67 10.40 -6.62
C MET A 9 -2.22 9.45 -7.68
N GLU A 10 -2.57 8.25 -7.27
CA GLU A 10 -3.16 7.24 -8.14
C GLU A 10 -4.22 6.46 -7.37
N ILE A 11 -5.39 6.27 -7.99
CA ILE A 11 -6.50 5.55 -7.39
C ILE A 11 -6.77 4.29 -8.20
N ARG A 12 -6.93 3.15 -7.53
CA ARG A 12 -7.25 1.88 -8.16
C ARG A 12 -8.32 1.14 -7.37
N GLU A 13 -9.11 0.33 -8.07
CA GLU A 13 -9.96 -0.65 -7.42
C GLU A 13 -9.11 -1.90 -7.14
N VAL A 14 -9.24 -2.44 -5.94
CA VAL A 14 -8.49 -3.63 -5.55
C VAL A 14 -9.40 -4.63 -4.86
N GLN A 15 -9.02 -5.90 -4.94
CA GLN A 15 -9.75 -6.98 -4.31
C GLN A 15 -8.75 -8.05 -3.89
N PHE A 16 -8.96 -8.60 -2.71
CA PHE A 16 -8.13 -9.70 -2.20
C PHE A 16 -8.93 -10.99 -2.33
N ALA A 17 -8.52 -11.85 -3.27
CA ALA A 17 -9.21 -13.11 -3.52
C ALA A 17 -9.05 -14.06 -2.32
N ASN A 18 -10.13 -14.75 -1.97
CA ASN A 18 -10.12 -15.70 -0.87
C ASN A 18 -8.97 -16.71 -0.96
N GLU A 19 -8.79 -17.30 -2.14
CA GLU A 19 -7.72 -18.29 -2.35
C GLU A 19 -6.34 -17.71 -2.12
N GLU A 20 -6.11 -16.48 -2.61
CA GLU A 20 -4.83 -15.81 -2.46
C GLU A 20 -4.53 -15.52 -0.99
N VAL A 21 -5.54 -15.08 -0.23
CA VAL A 21 -5.38 -14.82 1.20
C VAL A 21 -5.14 -16.11 1.97
N GLN A 22 -5.86 -17.18 1.63
CA GLN A 22 -5.62 -18.49 2.25
C GLN A 22 -4.20 -18.96 2.05
N ASN A 23 -3.68 -18.86 0.81
CA ASN A 23 -2.32 -19.27 0.51
C ASN A 23 -1.29 -18.44 1.29
N TYR A 24 -1.53 -17.15 1.40
CA TYR A 24 -0.65 -16.26 2.17
C TYR A 24 -0.61 -16.66 3.65
N CYS A 25 -1.78 -16.92 4.23
CA CYS A 25 -1.89 -17.33 5.63
C CYS A 25 -1.21 -18.68 5.87
N GLU A 26 -1.37 -19.61 4.94
CA GLU A 26 -0.75 -20.92 5.02
C GLU A 26 0.77 -20.85 4.99
N LEU A 27 1.31 -20.05 4.06
CA LEU A 27 2.75 -19.85 3.93
C LEU A 27 3.38 -19.29 5.21
N LEU A 28 2.69 -18.38 5.89
CA LEU A 28 3.21 -17.74 7.08
C LEU A 28 2.74 -18.39 8.37
N ASN A 29 2.00 -19.51 8.25
CA ASN A 29 1.47 -20.24 9.43
C ASN A 29 0.61 -19.33 10.30
N ILE A 30 -0.24 -18.53 9.66
CA ILE A 30 -1.20 -17.63 10.31
C ILE A 30 -2.60 -18.22 10.13
N LYS A 31 -3.44 -18.09 11.17
CA LYS A 31 -4.81 -18.57 11.09
C LYS A 31 -5.60 -17.75 10.07
N TYR A 32 -6.28 -18.43 9.15
CA TYR A 32 -7.17 -17.80 8.19
C TYR A 32 -8.55 -17.60 8.78
N ASP A 33 -9.08 -16.37 8.72
CA ASP A 33 -10.38 -16.01 9.29
C ASP A 33 -11.24 -15.16 8.37
N HIS A 34 -11.01 -15.25 7.05
CA HIS A 34 -11.72 -14.49 6.00
C HIS A 34 -11.43 -12.99 6.00
N TYR A 35 -10.49 -12.55 6.82
CA TYR A 35 -9.97 -11.19 6.79
C TYR A 35 -8.59 -11.16 6.16
N VAL A 36 -8.29 -10.03 5.51
CA VAL A 36 -7.00 -9.85 4.86
C VAL A 36 -5.96 -9.46 5.91
N PRO A 37 -4.85 -10.22 6.04
CA PRO A 37 -3.78 -9.81 6.95
C PRO A 37 -3.26 -8.44 6.58
N THR A 38 -3.02 -7.61 7.58
CA THR A 38 -2.63 -6.22 7.39
C THR A 38 -1.39 -6.07 6.50
N LEU A 39 -0.36 -6.90 6.74
CA LEU A 39 0.88 -6.81 5.97
C LEU A 39 0.71 -7.25 4.51
N MET A 40 -0.32 -8.04 4.21
CA MET A 40 -0.58 -8.45 2.84
C MET A 40 -0.94 -7.26 1.95
N CYS A 41 -1.45 -6.18 2.54
CA CYS A 41 -1.80 -4.98 1.78
C CYS A 41 -0.59 -4.31 1.13
N ALA A 42 0.61 -4.60 1.62
CA ALA A 42 1.84 -4.09 0.99
C ALA A 42 2.02 -4.64 -0.43
N LYS A 43 1.37 -5.74 -0.77
CA LYS A 43 1.43 -6.30 -2.13
C LYS A 43 0.76 -5.40 -3.16
N LEU A 44 -0.02 -4.43 -2.72
CA LEU A 44 -0.69 -3.51 -3.64
C LEU A 44 0.27 -2.50 -4.27
N TRP A 45 1.35 -2.16 -3.57
CA TRP A 45 2.28 -1.13 -4.02
C TRP A 45 2.78 -1.32 -5.45
N PRO A 46 3.26 -2.53 -5.84
CA PRO A 46 3.76 -2.74 -7.20
C PRO A 46 2.70 -2.62 -8.29
N GLN A 47 1.42 -2.63 -7.93
CA GLN A 47 0.33 -2.49 -8.91
C GLN A 47 0.12 -1.04 -9.34
N PHE A 48 0.66 -0.09 -8.59
CA PHE A 48 0.52 1.34 -8.90
C PHE A 48 1.65 1.80 -9.82
N GLU A 49 1.30 2.49 -10.91
CA GLU A 49 2.29 3.06 -11.81
C GLU A 49 3.16 4.08 -11.09
N LEU A 50 2.57 4.83 -10.17
CA LEU A 50 3.27 5.80 -9.36
C LEU A 50 4.43 5.15 -8.60
N PHE A 51 4.20 3.96 -8.03
CA PHE A 51 5.24 3.24 -7.31
C PHE A 51 6.24 2.57 -8.26
N GLN A 52 5.78 2.06 -9.39
CA GLN A 52 6.66 1.40 -10.36
C GLN A 52 7.75 2.35 -10.84
N SER A 53 7.40 3.60 -11.13
CA SER A 53 8.38 4.61 -11.51
C SER A 53 9.36 4.90 -10.39
N PHE A 54 8.84 5.00 -9.16
CA PHE A 54 9.64 5.31 -7.99
C PHE A 54 10.59 4.16 -7.63
N SER A 55 10.14 2.92 -7.75
CA SER A 55 10.92 1.75 -7.33
C SER A 55 12.16 1.48 -8.20
N LYS A 56 12.28 2.16 -9.33
CA LYS A 56 13.47 2.06 -10.18
C LYS A 56 14.66 2.81 -9.58
N LYS A 57 14.43 3.66 -8.60
CA LYS A 57 15.48 4.40 -7.93
C LYS A 57 16.12 3.52 -6.84
N PRO A 58 17.41 3.81 -6.49
CA PRO A 58 18.08 3.04 -5.43
C PRO A 58 17.56 3.48 -4.06
N ILE A 59 16.37 3.02 -3.71
CA ILE A 59 15.69 3.40 -2.47
C ILE A 59 15.74 2.28 -1.45
N ILE A 60 15.71 2.65 -0.17
CA ILE A 60 15.67 1.74 0.95
C ILE A 60 14.43 2.07 1.78
N LEU A 61 13.61 1.07 2.07
CA LEU A 61 12.48 1.24 2.98
C LEU A 61 13.00 1.40 4.40
N LYS A 62 12.65 2.50 5.04
CA LYS A 62 13.14 2.81 6.38
C LYS A 62 12.09 2.56 7.45
N GLU A 63 10.85 2.95 7.21
CA GLU A 63 9.78 2.84 8.20
C GLU A 63 8.45 2.50 7.55
N THR A 64 7.62 1.75 8.27
CA THR A 64 6.25 1.46 7.89
C THR A 64 5.35 1.72 9.09
N HIS A 65 4.31 2.53 8.89
CA HIS A 65 3.31 2.81 9.90
C HIS A 65 1.94 2.42 9.37
N ILE A 66 1.20 1.65 10.13
CA ILE A 66 -0.11 1.15 9.70
C ILE A 66 -1.17 1.50 10.72
N LYS A 67 -2.30 2.06 10.23
CA LYS A 67 -3.49 2.30 11.04
C LYS A 67 -4.65 1.56 10.41
N THR A 68 -5.29 0.68 11.16
CA THR A 68 -6.44 -0.09 10.71
C THR A 68 -7.66 0.34 11.52
N GLN A 69 -8.70 0.82 10.83
CA GLN A 69 -9.97 1.14 11.46
C GLN A 69 -11.00 0.04 11.24
N HIS A 70 -10.94 -0.60 10.07
CA HIS A 70 -11.81 -1.71 9.74
C HIS A 70 -10.98 -2.76 9.00
N GLN A 71 -11.06 -4.01 9.43
CA GLN A 71 -10.35 -5.09 8.77
C GLN A 71 -10.92 -5.30 7.36
N LEU A 72 -10.04 -5.58 6.41
CA LEU A 72 -10.44 -5.85 5.04
C LEU A 72 -10.91 -7.29 4.92
N GLN A 73 -11.98 -7.50 4.17
CA GLN A 73 -12.55 -8.82 3.93
C GLN A 73 -12.16 -9.34 2.56
N VAL A 74 -12.04 -10.67 2.45
CA VAL A 74 -11.74 -11.30 1.16
C VAL A 74 -12.93 -11.13 0.21
N ASP A 75 -12.65 -11.13 -1.09
CA ASP A 75 -13.64 -11.06 -2.17
C ASP A 75 -14.52 -9.80 -2.14
N CYS A 76 -14.08 -8.76 -1.45
CA CYS A 76 -14.72 -7.45 -1.45
C CYS A 76 -13.89 -6.46 -2.24
N THR A 77 -14.56 -5.53 -2.93
CA THR A 77 -13.89 -4.51 -3.72
C THR A 77 -13.63 -3.27 -2.87
N TYR A 78 -12.39 -2.80 -2.89
CA TYR A 78 -11.97 -1.61 -2.16
C TYR A 78 -11.36 -0.60 -3.13
N GLU A 79 -11.40 0.67 -2.74
CA GLU A 79 -10.69 1.73 -3.46
C GLU A 79 -9.39 2.00 -2.74
N ALA A 80 -8.27 1.85 -3.45
CA ALA A 80 -6.95 2.08 -2.89
C ALA A 80 -6.33 3.31 -3.56
N THR A 81 -5.91 4.27 -2.75
CA THR A 81 -5.28 5.51 -3.21
C THR A 81 -3.85 5.56 -2.71
N LEU A 82 -2.90 5.53 -3.65
CA LEU A 82 -1.49 5.74 -3.33
C LEU A 82 -1.15 7.19 -3.62
N HIS A 83 -0.53 7.87 -2.65
CA HIS A 83 -0.13 9.25 -2.86
C HIS A 83 1.22 9.55 -2.25
N LYS A 84 1.93 10.47 -2.89
CA LYS A 84 3.19 10.98 -2.39
C LYS A 84 2.89 12.10 -1.40
N VAL A 85 3.23 11.85 -0.14
CA VAL A 85 2.97 12.81 0.94
C VAL A 85 4.01 13.91 0.95
N SER A 86 5.30 13.54 0.85
CA SER A 86 6.37 14.53 0.86
C SER A 86 7.66 13.96 0.27
N GLN A 87 8.52 14.89 -0.13
CA GLN A 87 9.87 14.59 -0.59
C GLN A 87 10.77 15.68 -0.03
N LYS A 88 11.79 15.30 0.73
CA LYS A 88 12.69 16.26 1.38
C LYS A 88 14.14 15.88 1.14
N LEU A 89 14.93 16.87 0.78
CA LEU A 89 16.39 16.73 0.66
C LEU A 89 16.99 17.15 1.99
N ILE A 90 17.70 16.22 2.64
CA ILE A 90 18.39 16.47 3.91
C ILE A 90 19.85 16.04 3.72
N LYS A 91 20.76 17.01 3.59
CA LYS A 91 22.16 16.75 3.27
C LYS A 91 22.25 15.99 1.96
N ASN A 92 22.79 14.76 1.97
CA ASN A 92 22.91 13.92 0.77
C ASN A 92 21.86 12.82 0.70
N ILE A 93 20.76 12.97 1.47
CA ILE A 93 19.69 11.97 1.53
C ILE A 93 18.40 12.60 1.06
N ILE A 94 17.67 11.90 0.19
CA ILE A 94 16.30 12.29 -0.15
C ILE A 94 15.38 11.36 0.63
N LYS A 95 14.46 11.97 1.40
CA LYS A 95 13.46 11.23 2.17
C LYS A 95 12.11 11.33 1.46
N TYR A 96 11.56 10.18 1.08
CA TYR A 96 10.25 10.09 0.43
C TYR A 96 9.23 9.51 1.40
N THR A 97 8.08 10.15 1.49
CA THR A 97 6.96 9.62 2.28
C THR A 97 5.78 9.37 1.37
N TYR A 98 5.30 8.12 1.36
CA TYR A 98 4.14 7.70 0.58
C TYR A 98 3.08 7.16 1.51
N GLY A 99 1.82 7.38 1.15
CA GLY A 99 0.68 6.85 1.87
C GLY A 99 -0.22 6.04 0.96
N LEU A 100 -0.70 4.91 1.45
CA LEU A 100 -1.70 4.09 0.79
C LEU A 100 -2.95 4.08 1.65
N GLU A 101 -4.04 4.59 1.10
CA GLU A 101 -5.32 4.67 1.79
C GLU A 101 -6.28 3.67 1.15
N ILE A 102 -6.93 2.85 1.97
CA ILE A 102 -7.87 1.85 1.48
C ILE A 102 -9.24 2.16 2.05
N ASN A 103 -10.21 2.38 1.15
CA ASN A 103 -11.58 2.78 1.51
C ASN A 103 -12.61 1.88 0.85
N LYS A 104 -13.78 1.81 1.46
CA LYS A 104 -14.95 1.15 0.89
C LYS A 104 -16.19 2.00 1.16
N ASP A 105 -16.95 2.34 0.11
CA ASP A 105 -18.19 3.12 0.22
C ASP A 105 -17.99 4.38 1.05
N LYS A 106 -16.91 5.12 0.77
CA LYS A 106 -16.51 6.36 1.46
C LYS A 106 -16.11 6.13 2.92
N LYS A 107 -15.99 4.87 3.34
CA LYS A 107 -15.57 4.52 4.68
C LYS A 107 -14.08 4.23 4.68
N HIS A 108 -13.34 4.92 5.55
CA HIS A 108 -11.90 4.72 5.67
C HIS A 108 -11.63 3.42 6.43
N CYS A 109 -10.92 2.49 5.79
CA CYS A 109 -10.62 1.19 6.38
C CYS A 109 -9.19 1.08 6.90
N MET A 110 -8.21 1.54 6.12
CA MET A 110 -6.81 1.35 6.46
C MET A 110 -5.95 2.44 5.83
N TYR A 111 -4.87 2.79 6.53
CA TYR A 111 -3.86 3.70 6.01
C TYR A 111 -2.48 3.11 6.29
N ILE A 112 -1.65 3.01 5.25
CA ILE A 112 -0.28 2.55 5.36
C ILE A 112 0.64 3.66 4.89
N LYS A 113 1.51 4.13 5.79
CA LYS A 113 2.51 5.14 5.46
C LYS A 113 3.87 4.47 5.42
N GLN A 114 4.60 4.68 4.34
CA GLN A 114 5.97 4.15 4.20
C GLN A 114 6.94 5.27 3.91
N ILE A 115 8.11 5.19 4.53
CA ILE A 115 9.18 6.17 4.37
C ILE A 115 10.36 5.46 3.73
N PHE A 116 10.82 6.01 2.61
CA PHE A 116 11.97 5.51 1.87
C PHE A 116 13.08 6.54 1.86
N ILE A 117 14.32 6.10 1.76
CA ILE A 117 15.44 7.00 1.60
C ILE A 117 16.24 6.64 0.35
N GLU A 118 16.79 7.65 -0.27
CA GLU A 118 17.71 7.52 -1.40
C GLU A 118 18.96 8.30 -1.06
N VAL A 119 20.12 7.62 -1.07
CA VAL A 119 21.41 8.26 -0.81
C VAL A 119 21.94 8.79 -2.14
N ARG A 120 22.32 10.06 -2.15
CA ARG A 120 22.82 10.72 -3.36
C ARG A 120 24.32 10.85 -3.34
#